data_22c3087949a862dc5adc0c058ea59b1b
#
_entry.id   22c3087949a862dc5adc0c058ea59b1b
#
_cell.length_a   1.000
_cell.length_b   1.000
_cell.length_c   1.000
_cell.angle_alpha   90.00
_cell.angle_beta   90.00
_cell.angle_gamma   90.00
#
_symmetry.space_group_name_H-M   'P 1'
#
loop_
_entity.id
_entity.type
_entity.pdbx_description
1 polymer ?
#
loop_
_entity_poly.entity_id
_entity_poly.type
_entity_poly.pdbx_seq_one_letter_code
_entity_poly.pdbx_strand_id
1 'polypeptide(L)'
;NLPVLCLFLVEPQRLAQPDCDPIHIEWELDCAYELRKKLEATGANLDIMHKDALEAMEEIHAKHTISRIRSHEETGTSWSFDRDKRVSEWCVDNKVEWIEYPNNGVIRGMKGRDKWKTSRDRRMGLDLLAPPKRIAGVQSKHANATMQSIGMSRRQIIHRPIPGQDAAMDVLRSFLSSRGESYRWSMSSPSLAVDNCSRLAPYFSTGCISVRRVVQTTSSKMRRLKEARSRGEDVGGWLQSLSSFQSRLAWHCHFMQKLEMEPTLDTRAQNPLIDRGMNREMDEERFRAWSEGTTGWPFFDACMRSLIATGWINFRMRAMMMSAASYNLWLPWRETGLHLARQFLDYEPGICLLYTSDAADDC
;
A
#
# COMPACT_ATOMS: atom_id res chain seq x y z
N ASN A 1 28.07 14.98 -12.18
CA ASN A 1 26.88 14.09 -12.17
C ASN A 1 27.38 12.67 -12.03
N LEU A 2 27.08 12.01 -10.90
CA LEU A 2 27.40 10.60 -10.70
C LEU A 2 26.40 9.74 -11.48
N PRO A 3 26.82 8.58 -12.02
CA PRO A 3 25.91 7.65 -12.64
C PRO A 3 24.96 7.04 -11.58
N VAL A 4 23.75 6.67 -12.01
CA VAL A 4 22.69 6.16 -11.12
C VAL A 4 22.41 4.71 -11.47
N LEU A 5 22.44 3.84 -10.45
CA LEU A 5 21.90 2.49 -10.52
C LEU A 5 20.51 2.52 -9.86
N CYS A 6 19.46 2.21 -10.61
CA CYS A 6 18.12 2.04 -10.04
C CYS A 6 17.93 0.58 -9.65
N LEU A 7 17.46 0.34 -8.43
CA LEU A 7 17.38 -0.99 -7.85
C LEU A 7 15.99 -1.24 -7.25
N PHE A 8 15.46 -2.43 -7.52
CA PHE A 8 14.31 -3.00 -6.84
C PHE A 8 14.69 -4.36 -6.28
N LEU A 9 14.42 -4.58 -4.99
CA LEU A 9 14.78 -5.81 -4.30
C LEU A 9 13.53 -6.66 -4.00
N VAL A 10 13.61 -7.94 -4.36
CA VAL A 10 12.69 -8.97 -3.89
C VAL A 10 13.46 -9.74 -2.80
N GLU A 11 13.26 -9.37 -1.55
CA GLU A 11 14.05 -9.87 -0.44
C GLU A 11 13.53 -11.24 0.05
N PRO A 12 14.38 -12.30 0.10
CA PRO A 12 13.99 -13.62 0.61
C PRO A 12 13.38 -13.59 2.01
N GLN A 13 13.92 -12.76 2.90
CA GLN A 13 13.38 -12.59 4.25
C GLN A 13 11.99 -11.96 4.27
N ARG A 14 11.65 -11.10 3.30
CA ARG A 14 10.30 -10.57 3.13
C ARG A 14 9.34 -11.65 2.63
N LEU A 15 9.78 -12.50 1.71
CA LEU A 15 8.96 -13.60 1.21
C LEU A 15 8.57 -14.59 2.33
N ALA A 16 9.37 -14.67 3.38
CA ALA A 16 9.13 -15.50 4.55
C ALA A 16 8.21 -14.85 5.61
N GLN A 17 7.81 -13.58 5.44
CA GLN A 17 6.93 -12.92 6.42
C GLN A 17 5.50 -13.48 6.38
N PRO A 18 4.83 -13.59 7.53
CA PRO A 18 3.51 -14.25 7.64
C PRO A 18 2.39 -13.49 6.92
N ASP A 19 2.57 -12.22 6.63
CA ASP A 19 1.65 -11.35 5.91
C ASP A 19 1.93 -11.29 4.40
N CYS A 20 3.02 -11.92 3.93
CA CYS A 20 3.39 -11.96 2.53
C CYS A 20 2.61 -13.05 1.77
N ASP A 21 2.21 -12.75 0.54
CA ASP A 21 1.54 -13.69 -0.39
C ASP A 21 2.07 -13.47 -1.81
N PRO A 22 2.09 -14.50 -2.66
CA PRO A 22 2.48 -14.38 -4.07
C PRO A 22 1.75 -13.26 -4.83
N ILE A 23 0.50 -12.92 -4.46
CA ILE A 23 -0.27 -11.84 -5.09
C ILE A 23 0.41 -10.47 -4.97
N HIS A 24 1.06 -10.19 -3.82
CA HIS A 24 1.77 -8.94 -3.57
C HIS A 24 3.02 -8.85 -4.43
N ILE A 25 3.83 -9.91 -4.40
CA ILE A 25 5.11 -9.97 -5.11
C ILE A 25 4.90 -9.92 -6.62
N GLU A 26 3.90 -10.64 -7.11
CA GLU A 26 3.51 -10.61 -8.51
C GLU A 26 3.11 -9.21 -8.96
N TRP A 27 2.30 -8.51 -8.14
CA TRP A 27 1.86 -7.15 -8.44
C TRP A 27 3.04 -6.15 -8.43
N GLU A 28 3.92 -6.26 -7.45
CA GLU A 28 5.10 -5.41 -7.34
C GLU A 28 6.07 -5.64 -8.49
N LEU A 29 6.34 -6.89 -8.86
CA LEU A 29 7.19 -7.23 -10.00
C LEU A 29 6.60 -6.69 -11.30
N ASP A 30 5.31 -6.86 -11.55
CA ASP A 30 4.66 -6.34 -12.76
C ASP A 30 4.76 -4.79 -12.81
N CYS A 31 4.58 -4.10 -11.68
CA CYS A 31 4.77 -2.65 -11.59
C CYS A 31 6.24 -2.24 -11.77
N ALA A 32 7.19 -2.99 -11.22
CA ALA A 32 8.61 -2.75 -11.39
C ALA A 32 9.04 -2.92 -12.85
N TYR A 33 8.52 -3.93 -13.56
CA TYR A 33 8.79 -4.10 -14.99
C TYR A 33 8.23 -2.96 -15.84
N GLU A 34 7.05 -2.42 -15.51
CA GLU A 34 6.53 -1.21 -16.18
C GLU A 34 7.39 0.03 -15.90
N LEU A 35 7.88 0.19 -14.66
CA LEU A 35 8.82 1.25 -14.30
C LEU A 35 10.14 1.09 -15.06
N ARG A 36 10.66 -0.15 -15.18
CA ARG A 36 11.88 -0.45 -15.94
C ARG A 36 11.78 0.05 -17.37
N LYS A 37 10.70 -0.26 -18.10
CA LYS A 37 10.46 0.20 -19.48
C LYS A 37 10.54 1.74 -19.57
N LYS A 38 9.98 2.45 -18.60
CA LYS A 38 10.03 3.92 -18.55
C LYS A 38 11.43 4.45 -18.26
N LEU A 39 12.19 3.80 -17.40
CA LEU A 39 13.57 4.19 -17.07
C LEU A 39 14.49 3.95 -18.28
N GLU A 40 14.34 2.86 -19.01
CA GLU A 40 15.09 2.57 -20.24
C GLU A 40 14.94 3.68 -21.27
N ALA A 41 13.75 4.25 -21.41
CA ALA A 41 13.51 5.41 -22.27
C ALA A 41 14.25 6.70 -21.82
N THR A 42 14.70 6.77 -20.57
CA THR A 42 15.48 7.91 -20.02
C THR A 42 16.99 7.67 -20.04
N GLY A 43 17.45 6.46 -20.40
CA GLY A 43 18.87 6.07 -20.39
C GLY A 43 19.33 5.38 -19.09
N ALA A 44 18.41 5.03 -18.20
CA ALA A 44 18.69 4.21 -17.02
C ALA A 44 18.08 2.81 -17.18
N ASN A 45 18.52 1.90 -16.32
CA ASN A 45 17.94 0.58 -16.19
C ASN A 45 17.45 0.38 -14.74
N LEU A 46 16.43 -0.45 -14.52
CA LEU A 46 16.03 -0.93 -13.21
C LEU A 46 16.51 -2.37 -13.04
N ASP A 47 17.42 -2.58 -12.11
CA ASP A 47 17.83 -3.93 -11.71
C ASP A 47 16.82 -4.47 -10.71
N ILE A 48 16.25 -5.63 -11.01
CA ILE A 48 15.29 -6.32 -10.16
C ILE A 48 16.00 -7.55 -9.60
N MET A 49 16.48 -7.46 -8.35
CA MET A 49 17.32 -8.50 -7.75
C MET A 49 16.55 -9.30 -6.70
N HIS A 50 16.74 -10.63 -6.71
CA HIS A 50 16.27 -11.52 -5.65
C HIS A 50 17.40 -11.69 -4.63
N LYS A 51 17.50 -10.72 -3.72
CA LYS A 51 18.52 -10.66 -2.66
C LYS A 51 18.03 -9.81 -1.49
N ASP A 52 18.54 -10.11 -0.30
CA ASP A 52 18.36 -9.20 0.85
C ASP A 52 19.15 -7.91 0.66
N ALA A 53 18.67 -6.83 1.27
CA ALA A 53 19.20 -5.49 1.03
C ALA A 53 20.71 -5.38 1.30
N LEU A 54 21.22 -5.94 2.40
CA LEU A 54 22.65 -5.91 2.72
C LEU A 54 23.51 -6.64 1.68
N GLU A 55 23.12 -7.84 1.31
CA GLU A 55 23.82 -8.62 0.29
C GLU A 55 23.88 -7.89 -1.06
N ALA A 56 22.78 -7.23 -1.43
CA ALA A 56 22.73 -6.44 -2.65
C ALA A 56 23.65 -5.21 -2.56
N MET A 57 23.66 -4.51 -1.42
CA MET A 57 24.53 -3.34 -1.21
C MET A 57 26.00 -3.73 -1.23
N GLU A 58 26.39 -4.84 -0.58
CA GLU A 58 27.75 -5.36 -0.58
C GLU A 58 28.23 -5.73 -2.00
N GLU A 59 27.40 -6.47 -2.74
CA GLU A 59 27.72 -6.86 -4.11
C GLU A 59 27.89 -5.65 -5.03
N ILE A 60 26.97 -4.67 -4.94
CA ILE A 60 27.01 -3.47 -5.77
C ILE A 60 28.20 -2.59 -5.36
N HIS A 61 28.45 -2.44 -4.06
CA HIS A 61 29.57 -1.63 -3.54
C HIS A 61 30.93 -2.17 -3.97
N ALA A 62 31.10 -3.49 -3.93
CA ALA A 62 32.32 -4.13 -4.39
C ALA A 62 32.61 -3.89 -5.89
N LYS A 63 31.56 -3.75 -6.71
CA LYS A 63 31.70 -3.52 -8.16
C LYS A 63 31.80 -2.05 -8.56
N HIS A 64 31.07 -1.17 -7.86
CA HIS A 64 30.80 0.19 -8.32
C HIS A 64 31.15 1.28 -7.30
N THR A 65 31.54 0.92 -6.07
CA THR A 65 31.85 1.88 -5.00
C THR A 65 30.71 2.87 -4.78
N ILE A 66 29.65 2.43 -4.09
CA ILE A 66 28.48 3.28 -3.80
C ILE A 66 28.95 4.49 -2.98
N SER A 67 28.63 5.69 -3.42
CA SER A 67 28.88 6.93 -2.66
C SER A 67 27.62 7.42 -1.95
N ARG A 68 26.44 7.10 -2.49
CA ARG A 68 25.17 7.59 -1.95
C ARG A 68 24.03 6.63 -2.29
N ILE A 69 23.14 6.41 -1.31
CA ILE A 69 21.86 5.73 -1.49
C ILE A 69 20.72 6.76 -1.36
N ARG A 70 19.68 6.60 -2.14
CA ARG A 70 18.46 7.39 -2.06
C ARG A 70 17.25 6.47 -2.05
N SER A 71 16.41 6.61 -1.04
CA SER A 71 15.16 5.86 -0.90
C SER A 71 14.05 6.73 -0.34
N HIS A 72 12.84 6.19 -0.24
CA HIS A 72 11.82 6.74 0.64
C HIS A 72 11.98 6.17 2.05
N GLU A 73 11.50 6.93 3.04
CA GLU A 73 11.34 6.44 4.41
C GLU A 73 10.46 5.18 4.42
N GLU A 74 10.89 4.15 5.15
CA GLU A 74 10.10 2.93 5.34
C GLU A 74 8.88 3.22 6.23
N THR A 75 7.74 2.64 5.88
CA THR A 75 6.47 2.80 6.60
C THR A 75 5.75 1.45 6.81
N GLY A 76 6.49 0.36 6.71
CA GLY A 76 6.00 -1.02 6.81
C GLY A 76 6.02 -1.59 8.23
N THR A 77 6.27 -2.89 8.32
CA THR A 77 6.32 -3.64 9.58
C THR A 77 7.67 -3.52 10.30
N SER A 78 7.74 -4.00 11.53
CA SER A 78 8.98 -4.05 12.33
C SER A 78 10.13 -4.70 11.58
N TRP A 79 9.86 -5.76 10.80
CA TRP A 79 10.85 -6.40 9.97
C TRP A 79 11.54 -5.43 9.00
N SER A 80 10.77 -4.62 8.29
CA SER A 80 11.30 -3.67 7.31
C SER A 80 12.08 -2.53 7.97
N PHE A 81 11.67 -2.08 9.15
CA PHE A 81 12.44 -1.13 9.95
C PHE A 81 13.77 -1.71 10.44
N ASP A 82 13.78 -2.97 10.88
CA ASP A 82 15.01 -3.63 11.34
C ASP A 82 15.98 -3.89 10.17
N ARG A 83 15.48 -4.15 8.97
CA ARG A 83 16.28 -4.17 7.75
C ARG A 83 16.93 -2.81 7.51
N ASP A 84 16.17 -1.73 7.58
CA ASP A 84 16.67 -0.37 7.33
C ASP A 84 17.72 0.06 8.36
N LYS A 85 17.57 -0.31 9.64
CA LYS A 85 18.62 -0.10 10.65
C LYS A 85 19.93 -0.77 10.24
N ARG A 86 19.89 -2.04 9.83
CA ARG A 86 21.08 -2.77 9.37
C ARG A 86 21.72 -2.12 8.13
N VAL A 87 20.90 -1.65 7.18
CA VAL A 87 21.39 -0.90 6.02
C VAL A 87 22.04 0.43 6.45
N SER A 88 21.45 1.11 7.45
CA SER A 88 22.00 2.36 7.99
C SER A 88 23.37 2.13 8.65
N GLU A 89 23.52 1.09 9.44
CA GLU A 89 24.79 0.70 10.06
C GLU A 89 25.84 0.39 8.97
N TRP A 90 25.48 -0.39 7.97
CA TRP A 90 26.35 -0.67 6.83
C TRP A 90 26.80 0.60 6.08
N CYS A 91 25.87 1.55 5.90
CA CYS A 91 26.19 2.84 5.25
C CYS A 91 27.21 3.63 6.06
N VAL A 92 27.12 3.64 7.39
CA VAL A 92 28.08 4.30 8.28
C VAL A 92 29.46 3.66 8.15
N ASP A 93 29.54 2.33 8.22
CA ASP A 93 30.78 1.56 8.17
C ASP A 93 31.50 1.73 6.82
N ASN A 94 30.76 1.84 5.73
CA ASN A 94 31.27 2.00 4.37
C ASN A 94 31.35 3.46 3.90
N LYS A 95 31.05 4.44 4.77
CA LYS A 95 31.06 5.88 4.45
C LYS A 95 30.16 6.25 3.27
N VAL A 96 29.02 5.57 3.17
CA VAL A 96 27.99 5.82 2.16
C VAL A 96 26.96 6.79 2.72
N GLU A 97 26.67 7.86 2.01
CA GLU A 97 25.60 8.79 2.39
C GLU A 97 24.25 8.18 2.06
N TRP A 98 23.37 7.98 3.05
CA TRP A 98 22.00 7.56 2.82
C TRP A 98 21.00 8.70 3.03
N ILE A 99 20.24 9.03 1.98
CA ILE A 99 19.23 10.09 1.99
C ILE A 99 17.87 9.44 1.84
N GLU A 100 17.05 9.56 2.88
CA GLU A 100 15.65 9.13 2.87
C GLU A 100 14.72 10.30 2.59
N TYR A 101 13.76 10.09 1.69
CA TYR A 101 12.73 11.06 1.37
C TYR A 101 11.42 10.69 2.06
N PRO A 102 10.69 11.68 2.60
CA PRO A 102 9.41 11.42 3.26
C PRO A 102 8.43 10.64 2.38
N ASN A 103 7.79 9.62 2.96
CA ASN A 103 6.78 8.82 2.29
C ASN A 103 5.37 9.34 2.62
N ASN A 104 4.53 9.54 1.61
CA ASN A 104 3.14 9.98 1.73
C ASN A 104 2.94 11.14 2.74
N GLY A 105 1.99 11.04 3.66
CA GLY A 105 1.74 11.99 4.73
C GLY A 105 2.28 11.55 6.10
N VAL A 106 3.19 10.57 6.12
CA VAL A 106 3.80 10.06 7.35
C VAL A 106 4.94 10.97 7.81
N ILE A 107 4.97 11.30 9.07
CA ILE A 107 5.98 12.16 9.70
C ILE A 107 6.78 11.31 10.69
N ARG A 108 8.02 11.01 10.36
CA ARG A 108 8.90 10.19 11.20
C ARG A 108 9.24 10.88 12.52
N GLY A 109 9.26 10.11 13.60
CA GLY A 109 9.63 10.60 14.94
C GLY A 109 8.67 11.62 15.55
N MET A 110 7.43 11.69 15.09
CA MET A 110 6.45 12.64 15.61
C MET A 110 6.03 12.27 17.04
N LYS A 111 6.14 13.24 17.95
CA LYS A 111 5.67 13.12 19.34
C LYS A 111 4.26 13.70 19.48
N GLY A 112 3.24 12.87 19.39
CA GLY A 112 1.84 13.30 19.48
C GLY A 112 1.23 13.70 18.14
N ARG A 113 -0.11 13.61 18.03
CA ARG A 113 -0.84 13.69 16.75
C ARG A 113 -1.48 15.05 16.46
N ASP A 114 -1.47 15.99 17.39
CA ASP A 114 -2.22 17.26 17.28
C ASP A 114 -1.83 18.09 16.06
N LYS A 115 -0.56 18.06 15.68
CA LYS A 115 -0.03 18.81 14.51
C LYS A 115 0.10 17.98 13.24
N TRP A 116 -0.25 16.70 13.29
CA TRP A 116 -0.06 15.79 12.16
C TRP A 116 -0.83 16.26 10.93
N LYS A 117 -2.12 16.59 11.08
CA LYS A 117 -2.97 17.01 9.97
C LYS A 117 -2.38 18.23 9.24
N THR A 118 -1.94 19.24 9.97
CA THR A 118 -1.31 20.44 9.39
C THR A 118 -0.03 20.12 8.64
N SER A 119 0.81 19.27 9.22
CA SER A 119 2.06 18.83 8.58
C SER A 119 1.81 17.99 7.32
N ARG A 120 0.85 17.06 7.38
CA ARG A 120 0.40 16.28 6.21
C ARG A 120 -0.14 17.18 5.12
N ASP A 121 -1.03 18.13 5.44
CA ASP A 121 -1.67 19.00 4.45
C ASP A 121 -0.63 19.93 3.78
N ARG A 122 0.34 20.45 4.55
CA ARG A 122 1.50 21.18 4.00
C ARG A 122 2.28 20.32 3.01
N ARG A 123 2.57 19.05 3.36
CA ARG A 123 3.30 18.11 2.48
C ARG A 123 2.50 17.80 1.22
N MET A 124 1.18 17.65 1.31
CA MET A 124 0.32 17.42 0.14
C MET A 124 0.23 18.64 -0.78
N GLY A 125 0.50 19.83 -0.25
CA GLY A 125 0.54 21.09 -1.02
C GLY A 125 1.87 21.39 -1.73
N LEU A 126 2.94 20.61 -1.48
CA LEU A 126 4.24 20.79 -2.16
C LEU A 126 4.13 20.48 -3.65
N ASP A 127 4.99 21.11 -4.44
CA ASP A 127 5.04 20.89 -5.88
C ASP A 127 5.26 19.44 -6.26
N LEU A 128 4.64 19.03 -7.35
CA LEU A 128 4.91 17.75 -8.00
C LEU A 128 6.18 17.86 -8.84
N LEU A 129 7.14 17.00 -8.57
CA LEU A 129 8.36 16.95 -9.37
C LEU A 129 8.07 16.36 -10.75
N ALA A 130 8.63 17.00 -11.76
CA ALA A 130 8.64 16.43 -13.11
C ALA A 130 9.61 15.23 -13.18
N PRO A 131 9.29 14.17 -13.91
CA PRO A 131 10.22 13.07 -14.13
C PRO A 131 11.46 13.58 -14.89
N PRO A 132 12.65 13.04 -14.61
CA PRO A 132 13.86 13.41 -15.34
C PRO A 132 13.73 12.98 -16.80
N LYS A 133 14.15 13.86 -17.73
CA LYS A 133 14.16 13.56 -19.15
C LYS A 133 15.29 12.60 -19.55
N ARG A 134 16.40 12.61 -18.80
CA ARG A 134 17.58 11.79 -19.03
C ARG A 134 18.25 11.44 -17.71
N ILE A 135 18.70 10.20 -17.59
CA ILE A 135 19.45 9.69 -16.44
C ILE A 135 20.74 9.06 -16.97
N ALA A 136 21.87 9.40 -16.38
CA ALA A 136 23.12 8.69 -16.63
C ALA A 136 23.09 7.37 -15.86
N GLY A 137 22.52 6.33 -16.46
CA GLY A 137 22.35 5.02 -15.83
C GLY A 137 23.64 4.20 -15.83
N VAL A 138 23.86 3.44 -14.76
CA VAL A 138 24.85 2.35 -14.74
C VAL A 138 24.31 1.19 -15.55
N GLN A 139 25.12 0.65 -16.45
CA GLN A 139 24.75 -0.59 -17.16
C GLN A 139 25.05 -1.79 -16.24
N SER A 140 24.00 -2.52 -15.91
CA SER A 140 24.11 -3.73 -15.10
C SER A 140 23.88 -4.97 -15.97
N LYS A 141 24.54 -6.06 -15.59
CA LYS A 141 24.38 -7.38 -16.24
C LYS A 141 23.64 -8.38 -15.33
N HIS A 142 22.94 -7.91 -14.30
CA HIS A 142 22.19 -8.81 -13.42
C HIS A 142 20.96 -9.37 -14.14
N ALA A 143 20.68 -10.65 -13.93
CA ALA A 143 19.43 -11.25 -14.35
C ALA A 143 18.30 -10.72 -13.45
N ASN A 144 17.22 -10.24 -14.07
CA ASN A 144 16.09 -9.72 -13.30
C ASN A 144 15.27 -10.86 -12.68
N ALA A 145 14.85 -10.65 -11.43
CA ALA A 145 13.98 -11.57 -10.72
C ALA A 145 12.59 -11.65 -11.40
N THR A 146 12.10 -12.86 -11.51
CA THR A 146 10.74 -13.18 -11.99
C THR A 146 10.06 -14.09 -10.99
N MET A 147 8.73 -14.22 -11.04
CA MET A 147 8.02 -15.18 -10.17
C MET A 147 8.63 -16.58 -10.23
N GLN A 148 8.99 -17.04 -11.43
CA GLN A 148 9.62 -18.36 -11.63
C GLN A 148 11.01 -18.44 -10.97
N SER A 149 11.86 -17.41 -11.15
CA SER A 149 13.24 -17.44 -10.61
C SER A 149 13.30 -17.33 -9.09
N ILE A 150 12.24 -16.80 -8.45
CA ILE A 150 12.11 -16.76 -6.99
C ILE A 150 11.33 -17.95 -6.41
N GLY A 151 10.99 -18.94 -7.24
CA GLY A 151 10.30 -20.15 -6.81
C GLY A 151 8.81 -19.96 -6.47
N MET A 152 8.19 -18.89 -6.93
CA MET A 152 6.78 -18.60 -6.66
C MET A 152 5.90 -18.78 -7.90
N SER A 153 4.69 -19.31 -7.67
CA SER A 153 3.65 -19.39 -8.70
C SER A 153 2.77 -18.15 -8.69
N ARG A 154 2.31 -17.73 -9.88
CA ARG A 154 1.33 -16.65 -10.01
C ARG A 154 0.00 -17.06 -9.42
N ARG A 155 -0.63 -16.15 -8.67
CA ARG A 155 -2.00 -16.33 -8.19
C ARG A 155 -2.98 -15.71 -9.18
N GLN A 156 -3.87 -16.54 -9.71
CA GLN A 156 -4.89 -16.04 -10.62
C GLN A 156 -5.99 -15.33 -9.85
N ILE A 157 -6.22 -14.07 -10.21
CA ILE A 157 -7.36 -13.27 -9.75
C ILE A 157 -8.11 -12.72 -10.96
N ILE A 158 -9.44 -12.67 -10.85
CA ILE A 158 -10.28 -12.08 -11.89
C ILE A 158 -10.26 -10.55 -11.77
N HIS A 159 -10.41 -9.86 -12.92
CA HIS A 159 -10.38 -8.39 -12.98
C HIS A 159 -9.11 -7.77 -12.39
N ARG A 160 -7.96 -8.44 -12.58
CA ARG A 160 -6.67 -7.92 -12.14
C ARG A 160 -6.42 -6.53 -12.73
N PRO A 161 -5.99 -5.53 -11.92
CA PRO A 161 -5.62 -4.22 -12.43
C PRO A 161 -4.44 -4.31 -13.42
N ILE A 162 -4.37 -3.39 -14.37
CA ILE A 162 -3.22 -3.22 -15.25
C ILE A 162 -2.11 -2.54 -14.43
N PRO A 163 -0.86 -3.07 -14.41
CA PRO A 163 0.21 -2.49 -13.61
C PRO A 163 0.76 -1.19 -14.20
N GLY A 164 1.41 -0.40 -13.34
CA GLY A 164 2.21 0.76 -13.74
C GLY A 164 1.50 2.10 -13.65
N GLN A 165 2.30 3.15 -13.87
CA GLN A 165 1.90 4.54 -13.68
C GLN A 165 0.81 5.00 -14.65
N ASP A 166 0.86 4.59 -15.91
CA ASP A 166 -0.10 5.06 -16.92
C ASP A 166 -1.49 4.51 -16.62
N ALA A 167 -1.57 3.24 -16.25
CA ALA A 167 -2.81 2.62 -15.82
C ALA A 167 -3.36 3.29 -14.53
N ALA A 168 -2.50 3.62 -13.56
CA ALA A 168 -2.90 4.37 -12.37
C ALA A 168 -3.51 5.74 -12.72
N MET A 169 -2.92 6.43 -13.71
CA MET A 169 -3.44 7.72 -14.19
C MET A 169 -4.76 7.58 -14.95
N ASP A 170 -4.95 6.48 -15.71
CA ASP A 170 -6.21 6.19 -16.40
C ASP A 170 -7.32 5.89 -15.41
N VAL A 171 -7.02 5.10 -14.37
CA VAL A 171 -7.95 4.80 -13.27
C VAL A 171 -8.34 6.09 -12.53
N LEU A 172 -7.39 6.98 -12.24
CA LEU A 172 -7.67 8.29 -11.63
C LEU A 172 -8.54 9.16 -12.55
N ARG A 173 -8.21 9.23 -13.85
CA ARG A 173 -9.00 9.99 -14.84
C ARG A 173 -10.44 9.49 -14.91
N SER A 174 -10.63 8.18 -15.05
CA SER A 174 -11.94 7.54 -15.05
C SER A 174 -12.74 7.86 -13.80
N PHE A 175 -12.11 7.75 -12.62
CA PHE A 175 -12.77 8.09 -11.35
C PHE A 175 -13.18 9.56 -11.31
N LEU A 176 -12.30 10.47 -11.68
CA LEU A 176 -12.59 11.91 -11.63
C LEU A 176 -13.49 12.39 -12.77
N SER A 177 -13.68 11.65 -13.86
CA SER A 177 -14.55 12.04 -14.98
C SER A 177 -15.98 11.51 -14.89
N SER A 178 -16.16 10.30 -14.37
CA SER A 178 -17.47 9.62 -14.36
C SER A 178 -17.75 8.85 -13.07
N ARG A 179 -16.95 7.83 -12.75
CA ARG A 179 -17.26 6.86 -11.69
C ARG A 179 -17.40 7.46 -10.29
N GLY A 180 -16.64 8.52 -10.01
CA GLY A 180 -16.54 9.10 -8.66
C GLY A 180 -17.71 9.99 -8.24
N GLU A 181 -18.65 10.30 -9.13
CA GLU A 181 -19.78 11.16 -8.77
C GLU A 181 -20.64 10.54 -7.67
N SER A 182 -20.94 9.25 -7.74
CA SER A 182 -21.73 8.51 -6.76
C SER A 182 -20.92 7.92 -5.61
N TYR A 183 -19.60 8.21 -5.51
CA TYR A 183 -18.70 7.59 -4.55
C TYR A 183 -19.21 7.65 -3.11
N ARG A 184 -19.70 8.79 -2.65
CA ARG A 184 -20.17 8.99 -1.27
C ARG A 184 -21.25 7.98 -0.87
N TRP A 185 -22.16 7.68 -1.77
CA TRP A 185 -23.32 6.81 -1.50
C TRP A 185 -23.04 5.34 -1.81
N SER A 186 -22.05 5.08 -2.69
CA SER A 186 -21.74 3.74 -3.17
C SER A 186 -20.61 3.06 -2.40
N MET A 187 -19.70 3.81 -1.76
CA MET A 187 -18.45 3.29 -1.19
C MET A 187 -18.65 2.24 -0.08
N SER A 188 -19.82 2.20 0.56
CA SER A 188 -20.13 1.23 1.62
C SER A 188 -20.86 -0.01 1.11
N SER A 189 -21.40 0.01 -0.10
CA SER A 189 -22.08 -1.14 -0.72
C SER A 189 -21.06 -2.05 -1.41
N PRO A 190 -21.00 -3.34 -1.15
CA PRO A 190 -20.07 -4.26 -1.82
C PRO A 190 -20.28 -4.33 -3.33
N SER A 191 -21.54 -4.27 -3.81
CA SER A 191 -21.86 -4.32 -5.23
C SER A 191 -21.58 -3.00 -5.96
N LEU A 192 -22.00 -1.85 -5.39
CA LEU A 192 -21.83 -0.55 -6.03
C LEU A 192 -20.40 0.00 -5.93
N ALA A 193 -19.65 -0.40 -4.90
CA ALA A 193 -18.28 0.07 -4.69
C ALA A 193 -17.33 -0.39 -5.78
N VAL A 194 -17.59 -1.52 -6.43
CA VAL A 194 -16.76 -2.05 -7.51
C VAL A 194 -16.58 -1.01 -8.62
N ASP A 195 -17.66 -0.35 -9.02
CA ASP A 195 -17.67 0.60 -10.13
C ASP A 195 -17.45 2.05 -9.68
N ASN A 196 -17.81 2.39 -8.45
CA ASN A 196 -17.83 3.78 -7.98
C ASN A 196 -16.67 4.16 -7.05
N CYS A 197 -15.88 3.20 -6.55
CA CYS A 197 -14.66 3.50 -5.81
C CYS A 197 -13.49 3.85 -6.74
N SER A 198 -12.49 4.55 -6.19
CA SER A 198 -11.33 5.00 -6.97
C SER A 198 -10.50 3.85 -7.55
N ARG A 199 -10.39 2.74 -6.84
CA ARG A 199 -9.57 1.58 -7.21
C ARG A 199 -8.05 1.90 -7.29
N LEU A 200 -7.59 2.94 -6.58
CA LEU A 200 -6.21 3.41 -6.61
C LEU A 200 -5.31 2.74 -5.56
N ALA A 201 -5.87 2.03 -4.58
CA ALA A 201 -5.09 1.48 -3.47
C ALA A 201 -3.92 0.57 -3.92
N PRO A 202 -4.07 -0.36 -4.89
CA PRO A 202 -2.92 -1.17 -5.34
C PRO A 202 -1.80 -0.34 -5.96
N TYR A 203 -2.12 0.82 -6.54
CA TYR A 203 -1.13 1.73 -7.12
C TYR A 203 -0.47 2.63 -6.07
N PHE A 204 -1.11 2.85 -4.93
CA PHE A 204 -0.48 3.54 -3.80
C PHE A 204 0.53 2.63 -3.11
N SER A 205 0.20 1.36 -2.87
CA SER A 205 1.08 0.40 -2.20
C SER A 205 2.40 0.16 -2.94
N THR A 206 2.39 0.30 -4.27
CA THR A 206 3.60 0.17 -5.11
C THR A 206 4.18 1.50 -5.57
N GLY A 207 3.61 2.64 -5.16
CA GLY A 207 4.11 3.96 -5.55
C GLY A 207 3.92 4.32 -7.03
N CYS A 208 3.12 3.57 -7.80
CA CYS A 208 2.81 3.89 -9.21
C CYS A 208 2.19 5.28 -9.37
N ILE A 209 1.48 5.74 -8.35
CA ILE A 209 0.96 7.11 -8.26
C ILE A 209 1.11 7.62 -6.83
N SER A 210 1.57 8.86 -6.65
CA SER A 210 1.68 9.45 -5.32
C SER A 210 0.33 9.95 -4.80
N VAL A 211 0.07 9.76 -3.50
CA VAL A 211 -1.10 10.33 -2.82
C VAL A 211 -1.17 11.85 -3.03
N ARG A 212 -0.03 12.54 -3.02
CA ARG A 212 0.06 14.00 -3.28
C ARG A 212 -0.54 14.36 -4.64
N ARG A 213 -0.19 13.65 -5.72
CA ARG A 213 -0.75 13.89 -7.05
C ARG A 213 -2.26 13.72 -7.05
N VAL A 214 -2.77 12.66 -6.43
CA VAL A 214 -4.21 12.40 -6.36
C VAL A 214 -4.94 13.48 -5.55
N VAL A 215 -4.40 13.88 -4.40
CA VAL A 215 -4.94 14.99 -3.59
C VAL A 215 -5.03 16.29 -4.39
N GLN A 216 -3.94 16.67 -5.09
CA GLN A 216 -3.90 17.92 -5.86
C GLN A 216 -4.82 17.90 -7.08
N THR A 217 -4.84 16.75 -7.82
CA THR A 217 -5.74 16.60 -8.99
C THR A 217 -7.20 16.66 -8.56
N THR A 218 -7.55 15.99 -7.45
CA THR A 218 -8.90 16.04 -6.87
C THR A 218 -9.28 17.47 -6.42
N SER A 219 -8.38 18.15 -5.73
CA SER A 219 -8.58 19.53 -5.29
C SER A 219 -8.78 20.49 -6.46
N SER A 220 -8.03 20.30 -7.54
CA SER A 220 -8.21 21.10 -8.79
C SER A 220 -9.57 20.87 -9.42
N LYS A 221 -10.07 19.61 -9.45
CA LYS A 221 -11.43 19.35 -9.93
C LYS A 221 -12.47 19.98 -9.00
N MET A 222 -12.33 19.85 -7.68
CA MET A 222 -13.27 20.46 -6.72
C MET A 222 -13.36 21.98 -6.87
N ARG A 223 -12.24 22.65 -7.13
CA ARG A 223 -12.22 24.11 -7.37
C ARG A 223 -13.03 24.46 -8.61
N ARG A 224 -12.80 23.80 -9.76
CA ARG A 224 -13.57 24.00 -10.99
C ARG A 224 -15.07 23.76 -10.80
N LEU A 225 -15.43 22.73 -10.05
CA LEU A 225 -16.84 22.46 -9.73
C LEU A 225 -17.48 23.55 -8.86
N LYS A 226 -16.72 24.09 -7.89
CA LYS A 226 -17.22 25.23 -7.08
C LYS A 226 -17.42 26.47 -7.93
N GLU A 227 -16.52 26.75 -8.86
CA GLU A 227 -16.66 27.86 -9.82
C GLU A 227 -17.85 27.67 -10.76
N ALA A 228 -18.06 26.43 -11.28
CA ALA A 228 -19.24 26.10 -12.10
C ALA A 228 -20.54 26.29 -11.31
N ARG A 229 -20.59 25.79 -10.07
CA ARG A 229 -21.73 25.98 -9.17
C ARG A 229 -22.02 27.47 -8.86
N SER A 230 -20.97 28.30 -8.71
CA SER A 230 -21.17 29.75 -8.49
C SER A 230 -21.72 30.46 -9.71
N ARG A 231 -21.60 29.91 -10.90
CA ARG A 231 -22.24 30.34 -12.14
C ARG A 231 -23.67 29.80 -12.35
N GLY A 232 -24.18 29.00 -11.39
CA GLY A 232 -25.51 28.39 -11.48
C GLY A 232 -25.55 27.05 -12.26
N GLU A 233 -24.39 26.49 -12.59
CA GLU A 233 -24.31 25.18 -13.26
C GLU A 233 -24.62 24.04 -12.27
N ASP A 234 -25.33 23.03 -12.73
CA ASP A 234 -25.54 21.79 -11.94
C ASP A 234 -24.22 20.98 -11.90
N VAL A 235 -23.77 20.66 -10.71
CA VAL A 235 -22.55 19.88 -10.47
C VAL A 235 -22.85 18.51 -9.86
N GLY A 236 -24.11 18.12 -9.78
CA GLY A 236 -24.56 16.82 -9.26
C GLY A 236 -23.97 16.49 -7.87
N GLY A 237 -23.68 15.21 -7.67
CA GLY A 237 -23.11 14.68 -6.41
C GLY A 237 -21.60 14.86 -6.23
N TRP A 238 -20.93 15.49 -7.19
CA TRP A 238 -19.45 15.51 -7.24
C TRP A 238 -18.80 16.13 -6.01
N LEU A 239 -19.27 17.29 -5.54
CA LEU A 239 -18.58 17.99 -4.44
C LEU A 239 -18.60 17.18 -3.14
N GLN A 240 -19.72 16.54 -2.81
CA GLN A 240 -19.86 15.69 -1.64
C GLN A 240 -18.99 14.42 -1.77
N SER A 241 -19.00 13.80 -2.94
CA SER A 241 -18.22 12.61 -3.24
C SER A 241 -16.72 12.85 -3.19
N LEU A 242 -16.24 13.94 -3.81
CA LEU A 242 -14.82 14.28 -3.79
C LEU A 242 -14.36 14.75 -2.40
N SER A 243 -15.22 15.39 -1.60
CA SER A 243 -14.93 15.69 -0.20
C SER A 243 -14.74 14.41 0.63
N SER A 244 -15.64 13.44 0.45
CA SER A 244 -15.52 12.14 1.10
C SER A 244 -14.24 11.40 0.63
N PHE A 245 -13.90 11.46 -0.65
CA PHE A 245 -12.68 10.86 -1.18
C PHE A 245 -11.41 11.52 -0.60
N GLN A 246 -11.34 12.85 -0.52
CA GLN A 246 -10.24 13.56 0.14
C GLN A 246 -10.05 13.13 1.60
N SER A 247 -11.16 12.93 2.32
CA SER A 247 -11.10 12.40 3.68
C SER A 247 -10.47 11.00 3.72
N ARG A 248 -10.82 10.11 2.78
CA ARG A 248 -10.22 8.76 2.71
C ARG A 248 -8.73 8.78 2.36
N LEU A 249 -8.29 9.70 1.49
CA LEU A 249 -6.87 9.92 1.24
C LEU A 249 -6.11 10.41 2.49
N ALA A 250 -6.78 11.18 3.36
CA ALA A 250 -6.19 11.55 4.64
C ALA A 250 -6.14 10.36 5.61
N TRP A 251 -7.15 9.50 5.62
CA TRP A 251 -7.15 8.28 6.44
C TRP A 251 -6.04 7.32 6.05
N HIS A 252 -5.75 7.16 4.76
CA HIS A 252 -4.59 6.38 4.30
C HIS A 252 -3.31 6.80 5.03
N CYS A 253 -2.97 8.09 4.96
CA CYS A 253 -1.78 8.60 5.67
C CYS A 253 -1.90 8.51 7.20
N HIS A 254 -3.11 8.62 7.74
CA HIS A 254 -3.35 8.57 9.19
C HIS A 254 -3.08 7.19 9.78
N PHE A 255 -3.52 6.13 9.13
CA PHE A 255 -3.26 4.77 9.57
C PHE A 255 -1.78 4.40 9.48
N MET A 256 -1.11 4.80 8.40
CA MET A 256 0.34 4.63 8.29
C MET A 256 1.08 5.42 9.39
N GLN A 257 0.65 6.66 9.69
CA GLN A 257 1.21 7.45 10.80
C GLN A 257 0.99 6.77 12.17
N LYS A 258 -0.12 6.07 12.36
CA LYS A 258 -0.39 5.35 13.60
C LYS A 258 0.62 4.22 13.79
N LEU A 259 0.90 3.42 12.75
CA LEU A 259 1.91 2.37 12.78
C LEU A 259 3.32 2.95 13.01
N GLU A 260 3.68 4.06 12.35
CA GLU A 260 4.95 4.76 12.57
C GLU A 260 5.17 5.17 14.03
N MET A 261 4.11 5.62 14.71
CA MET A 261 4.18 6.06 16.12
C MET A 261 4.15 4.90 17.10
N GLU A 262 3.53 3.79 16.74
CA GLU A 262 3.34 2.59 17.55
C GLU A 262 3.68 1.33 16.75
N PRO A 263 4.97 1.07 16.46
CA PRO A 263 5.38 -0.03 15.59
C PRO A 263 4.96 -1.42 16.08
N THR A 264 4.75 -1.58 17.39
CA THR A 264 4.32 -2.87 17.96
C THR A 264 2.91 -3.30 17.54
N LEU A 265 2.14 -2.39 16.93
CA LEU A 265 0.80 -2.70 16.40
C LEU A 265 0.80 -3.69 15.22
N ASP A 266 1.95 -3.97 14.64
CA ASP A 266 2.08 -5.05 13.66
C ASP A 266 1.99 -6.45 14.28
N THR A 267 2.22 -6.57 15.60
CA THR A 267 2.25 -7.84 16.34
C THR A 267 1.34 -7.88 17.55
N ARG A 268 0.88 -6.73 18.07
CA ARG A 268 0.08 -6.60 19.28
C ARG A 268 -1.21 -5.85 19.02
N ALA A 269 -2.26 -6.16 19.79
CA ALA A 269 -3.50 -5.41 19.76
C ALA A 269 -3.28 -3.96 20.24
N GLN A 270 -4.04 -3.02 19.69
CA GLN A 270 -4.01 -1.63 20.12
C GLN A 270 -4.37 -1.46 21.59
N ASN A 271 -5.33 -2.23 22.06
CA ASN A 271 -5.66 -2.29 23.49
C ASN A 271 -4.89 -3.46 24.15
N PRO A 272 -3.91 -3.19 25.04
CA PRO A 272 -3.13 -4.24 25.68
C PRO A 272 -3.96 -5.20 26.55
N LEU A 273 -5.16 -4.82 26.94
CA LEU A 273 -6.05 -5.71 27.69
C LEU A 273 -6.58 -6.86 26.82
N ILE A 274 -6.70 -6.65 25.53
CA ILE A 274 -7.11 -7.69 24.58
C ILE A 274 -6.03 -8.76 24.48
N ASP A 275 -4.77 -8.38 24.32
CA ASP A 275 -3.65 -9.33 24.29
C ASP A 275 -3.52 -10.15 25.59
N ARG A 276 -3.90 -9.56 26.76
CA ARG A 276 -3.81 -10.21 28.07
C ARG A 276 -5.02 -11.03 28.43
N GLY A 277 -6.20 -10.57 28.02
CA GLY A 277 -7.49 -11.10 28.50
C GLY A 277 -8.25 -11.96 27.49
N MET A 278 -7.92 -11.87 26.20
CA MET A 278 -8.64 -12.59 25.14
C MET A 278 -7.73 -13.64 24.47
N ASN A 279 -7.28 -14.60 25.27
CA ASN A 279 -6.56 -15.75 24.74
C ASN A 279 -7.58 -16.67 24.04
N ARG A 280 -7.63 -16.61 22.71
CA ARG A 280 -8.54 -17.41 21.89
C ARG A 280 -7.71 -18.52 21.25
N GLU A 281 -8.20 -19.74 21.39
CA GLU A 281 -7.65 -20.88 20.66
C GLU A 281 -8.17 -20.88 19.24
N MET A 282 -7.35 -21.37 18.29
CA MET A 282 -7.76 -21.52 16.92
C MET A 282 -8.75 -22.68 16.80
N ASP A 283 -9.91 -22.41 16.28
CA ASP A 283 -10.88 -23.40 15.84
C ASP A 283 -10.71 -23.56 14.32
N GLU A 284 -10.06 -24.63 13.91
CA GLU A 284 -9.69 -24.87 12.51
C GLU A 284 -10.92 -25.05 11.60
N GLU A 285 -12.01 -25.59 12.09
CA GLU A 285 -13.23 -25.76 11.29
C GLU A 285 -13.89 -24.38 11.04
N ARG A 286 -14.05 -23.55 12.06
CA ARG A 286 -14.56 -22.19 11.93
C ARG A 286 -13.64 -21.32 11.09
N PHE A 287 -12.31 -21.42 11.29
CA PHE A 287 -11.34 -20.67 10.50
C PHE A 287 -11.43 -21.05 9.03
N ARG A 288 -11.50 -22.34 8.70
CA ARG A 288 -11.66 -22.80 7.32
C ARG A 288 -12.96 -22.30 6.71
N ALA A 289 -14.09 -22.46 7.40
CA ALA A 289 -15.39 -21.97 6.92
C ALA A 289 -15.38 -20.45 6.67
N TRP A 290 -14.76 -19.68 7.58
CA TRP A 290 -14.59 -18.24 7.45
C TRP A 290 -13.66 -17.88 6.29
N SER A 291 -12.50 -18.49 6.19
CA SER A 291 -11.46 -18.17 5.20
C SER A 291 -11.85 -18.58 3.77
N GLU A 292 -12.70 -19.60 3.60
CA GLU A 292 -13.19 -20.08 2.31
C GLU A 292 -14.55 -19.45 1.91
N GLY A 293 -15.21 -18.74 2.81
CA GLY A 293 -16.55 -18.17 2.59
C GLY A 293 -17.63 -19.28 2.48
N THR A 294 -17.62 -20.21 3.43
CA THR A 294 -18.53 -21.35 3.54
C THR A 294 -19.19 -21.42 4.93
N THR A 295 -19.36 -20.27 5.59
CA THR A 295 -19.94 -20.18 6.94
C THR A 295 -21.45 -20.47 6.97
N GLY A 296 -22.12 -20.46 5.83
CA GLY A 296 -23.55 -20.51 5.73
C GLY A 296 -24.25 -19.15 5.89
N TRP A 297 -23.48 -18.05 6.03
CA TRP A 297 -23.99 -16.68 6.02
C TRP A 297 -23.87 -16.09 4.60
N PRO A 298 -24.97 -16.06 3.82
CA PRO A 298 -24.89 -15.81 2.38
C PRO A 298 -24.19 -14.52 2.01
N PHE A 299 -24.43 -13.43 2.74
CA PHE A 299 -23.82 -12.14 2.48
C PHE A 299 -22.32 -12.14 2.79
N PHE A 300 -21.94 -12.71 3.93
CA PHE A 300 -20.54 -12.84 4.32
C PHE A 300 -19.77 -13.70 3.31
N ASP A 301 -20.30 -14.89 3.02
CA ASP A 301 -19.68 -15.87 2.13
C ASP A 301 -19.47 -15.29 0.72
N ALA A 302 -20.45 -14.55 0.20
CA ALA A 302 -20.33 -13.85 -1.07
C ALA A 302 -19.20 -12.81 -1.03
N CYS A 303 -19.07 -12.03 0.05
CA CYS A 303 -18.00 -11.05 0.21
C CYS A 303 -16.61 -11.71 0.29
N MET A 304 -16.46 -12.81 1.06
CA MET A 304 -15.19 -13.51 1.18
C MET A 304 -14.79 -14.15 -0.16
N ARG A 305 -15.70 -14.83 -0.84
CA ARG A 305 -15.42 -15.40 -2.17
C ARG A 305 -15.08 -14.32 -3.19
N SER A 306 -15.73 -13.15 -3.13
CA SER A 306 -15.37 -12.01 -3.98
C SER A 306 -13.96 -11.52 -3.71
N LEU A 307 -13.56 -11.41 -2.44
CA LEU A 307 -12.19 -11.03 -2.07
C LEU A 307 -11.17 -12.04 -2.60
N ILE A 308 -11.38 -13.33 -2.37
CA ILE A 308 -10.50 -14.41 -2.84
C ILE A 308 -10.33 -14.35 -4.36
N ALA A 309 -11.43 -14.14 -5.08
CA ALA A 309 -11.44 -14.13 -6.54
C ALA A 309 -10.80 -12.88 -7.15
N THR A 310 -10.86 -11.72 -6.48
CA THR A 310 -10.46 -10.43 -7.09
C THR A 310 -9.28 -9.76 -6.40
N GLY A 311 -8.89 -10.23 -5.21
CA GLY A 311 -7.89 -9.54 -4.37
C GLY A 311 -8.36 -8.19 -3.81
N TRP A 312 -9.66 -7.87 -3.92
CA TRP A 312 -10.18 -6.58 -3.47
C TRP A 312 -11.61 -6.66 -2.94
N ILE A 313 -11.85 -5.91 -1.88
CA ILE A 313 -13.20 -5.60 -1.41
C ILE A 313 -13.19 -4.21 -0.77
N ASN A 314 -14.36 -3.55 -0.70
CA ASN A 314 -14.48 -2.22 -0.11
C ASN A 314 -14.24 -2.24 1.40
N PHE A 315 -13.83 -1.10 1.92
CA PHE A 315 -13.39 -0.91 3.30
C PHE A 315 -14.37 -1.44 4.36
N ARG A 316 -15.65 -1.14 4.24
CA ARG A 316 -16.66 -1.60 5.22
C ARG A 316 -16.79 -3.13 5.28
N MET A 317 -16.59 -3.80 4.16
CA MET A 317 -16.64 -5.27 4.15
C MET A 317 -15.39 -5.88 4.77
N ARG A 318 -14.23 -5.22 4.65
CA ARG A 318 -13.01 -5.64 5.37
C ARG A 318 -13.25 -5.65 6.88
N ALA A 319 -13.86 -4.57 7.43
CA ALA A 319 -14.24 -4.50 8.83
C ALA A 319 -15.21 -5.59 9.24
N MET A 320 -16.26 -5.81 8.44
CA MET A 320 -17.24 -6.87 8.69
C MET A 320 -16.55 -8.24 8.76
N MET A 321 -15.61 -8.53 7.88
CA MET A 321 -14.88 -9.82 7.86
C MET A 321 -14.11 -10.06 9.14
N MET A 322 -13.40 -9.03 9.63
CA MET A 322 -12.68 -9.12 10.90
C MET A 322 -13.63 -9.20 12.10
N SER A 323 -14.66 -8.39 12.11
CA SER A 323 -15.68 -8.42 13.16
C SER A 323 -16.36 -9.80 13.23
N ALA A 324 -16.73 -10.38 12.09
CA ALA A 324 -17.30 -11.73 12.04
C ALA A 324 -16.32 -12.79 12.59
N ALA A 325 -15.05 -12.74 12.19
CA ALA A 325 -14.04 -13.65 12.72
C ALA A 325 -13.88 -13.51 14.23
N SER A 326 -13.69 -12.27 14.70
CA SER A 326 -13.33 -11.99 16.09
C SER A 326 -14.51 -12.14 17.07
N TYR A 327 -15.72 -11.70 16.70
CA TYR A 327 -16.85 -11.67 17.63
C TYR A 327 -17.88 -12.78 17.42
N ASN A 328 -18.17 -13.15 16.19
CA ASN A 328 -19.17 -14.16 15.91
C ASN A 328 -18.59 -15.57 15.92
N LEU A 329 -17.40 -15.74 15.36
CA LEU A 329 -16.73 -17.04 15.29
C LEU A 329 -15.70 -17.25 16.41
N TRP A 330 -15.39 -16.19 17.18
CA TRP A 330 -14.47 -16.22 18.32
C TRP A 330 -13.06 -16.66 17.96
N LEU A 331 -12.63 -16.35 16.71
CA LEU A 331 -11.30 -16.69 16.21
C LEU A 331 -10.23 -15.68 16.70
N PRO A 332 -8.95 -16.08 16.80
CA PRO A 332 -7.87 -15.18 17.12
C PRO A 332 -7.69 -14.11 16.04
N TRP A 333 -7.65 -12.84 16.48
CA TRP A 333 -7.66 -11.69 15.56
C TRP A 333 -6.40 -11.61 14.68
N ARG A 334 -5.24 -12.01 15.23
CA ARG A 334 -3.96 -11.89 14.52
C ARG A 334 -3.89 -12.84 13.33
N GLU A 335 -4.21 -14.09 13.54
CA GLU A 335 -4.22 -15.13 12.50
C GLU A 335 -5.22 -14.82 11.40
N THR A 336 -6.41 -14.35 11.77
CA THR A 336 -7.43 -13.93 10.81
C THR A 336 -7.03 -12.64 10.09
N GLY A 337 -6.39 -11.70 10.76
CA GLY A 337 -5.83 -10.48 10.16
C GLY A 337 -4.72 -10.78 9.15
N LEU A 338 -3.80 -11.68 9.49
CA LEU A 338 -2.75 -12.14 8.57
C LEU A 338 -3.31 -12.90 7.37
N HIS A 339 -4.36 -13.70 7.56
CA HIS A 339 -5.06 -14.34 6.45
C HIS A 339 -5.64 -13.30 5.48
N LEU A 340 -6.35 -12.29 5.98
CA LEU A 340 -6.89 -11.21 5.15
C LEU A 340 -5.79 -10.39 4.46
N ALA A 341 -4.69 -10.11 5.17
CA ALA A 341 -3.53 -9.42 4.59
C ALA A 341 -3.07 -10.11 3.30
N ARG A 342 -2.95 -11.44 3.33
CA ARG A 342 -2.58 -12.26 2.17
C ARG A 342 -3.62 -12.27 1.04
N GLN A 343 -4.87 -11.88 1.31
CA GLN A 343 -5.91 -11.81 0.26
C GLN A 343 -5.93 -10.45 -0.47
N PHE A 344 -5.45 -9.37 0.16
CA PHE A 344 -5.55 -8.03 -0.41
C PHE A 344 -4.42 -7.71 -1.37
N LEU A 345 -4.71 -7.48 -2.65
CA LEU A 345 -3.74 -6.99 -3.64
C LEU A 345 -3.16 -5.61 -3.25
N ASP A 346 -3.91 -4.82 -2.52
CA ASP A 346 -3.57 -3.48 -2.05
C ASP A 346 -3.08 -3.47 -0.60
N TYR A 347 -2.45 -4.57 -0.16
CA TYR A 347 -1.98 -4.69 1.21
C TYR A 347 -0.94 -3.62 1.57
N GLU A 348 -1.20 -2.90 2.64
CA GLU A 348 -0.27 -2.00 3.32
C GLU A 348 -0.41 -2.22 4.83
N PRO A 349 0.67 -2.58 5.55
CA PRO A 349 0.60 -2.99 6.97
C PRO A 349 -0.12 -1.99 7.85
N GLY A 350 0.21 -0.70 7.75
CA GLY A 350 -0.41 0.36 8.55
C GLY A 350 -1.90 0.52 8.31
N ILE A 351 -2.41 0.15 7.14
CA ILE A 351 -3.85 0.23 6.83
C ILE A 351 -4.55 -1.06 7.21
N CYS A 352 -4.03 -2.20 6.75
CA CYS A 352 -4.73 -3.46 6.85
C CYS A 352 -4.64 -4.09 8.24
N LEU A 353 -3.46 -4.07 8.90
CA LEU A 353 -3.29 -4.64 10.25
C LEU A 353 -3.96 -3.78 11.32
N LEU A 354 -3.78 -2.47 11.29
CA LEU A 354 -4.38 -1.58 12.29
C LEU A 354 -5.89 -1.52 12.20
N TYR A 355 -6.41 -1.55 11.00
CA TYR A 355 -7.84 -1.52 10.79
C TYR A 355 -8.51 -2.81 11.28
N THR A 356 -7.82 -3.94 11.14
CA THR A 356 -8.32 -5.22 11.66
C THR A 356 -8.28 -5.25 13.19
N SER A 357 -7.29 -4.65 13.82
CA SER A 357 -7.26 -4.52 15.28
C SER A 357 -8.27 -3.49 15.80
N ASP A 358 -8.43 -2.33 15.16
CA ASP A 358 -9.47 -1.33 15.51
C ASP A 358 -10.88 -1.92 15.43
N ALA A 359 -11.18 -2.73 14.41
CA ALA A 359 -12.48 -3.39 14.28
C ALA A 359 -12.71 -4.45 15.39
N ALA A 360 -11.64 -4.94 16.00
CA ALA A 360 -11.68 -5.82 17.16
C ALA A 360 -11.80 -5.05 18.50
N ASP A 361 -11.46 -3.76 18.51
CA ASP A 361 -11.42 -2.92 19.70
C ASP A 361 -12.67 -2.01 19.88
N ASP A 362 -13.49 -1.83 18.81
CA ASP A 362 -14.63 -0.91 18.77
C ASP A 362 -15.92 -1.49 19.40
N CYS A 363 -15.85 -2.39 20.39
CA CYS A 363 -17.03 -2.91 21.13
C CYS A 363 -16.93 -2.70 22.62
#